data_1779c11be9eb769c269b1c79df33d47f
#
_entry.id   1779c11be9eb769c269b1c79df33d47f
#
_cell.length_a   1.000
_cell.length_b   1.000
_cell.length_c   1.000
_cell.angle_alpha   90.00
_cell.angle_beta   90.00
_cell.angle_gamma   90.00
#
_symmetry.space_group_name_H-M   'P 1'
#
loop_
_entity.id
_entity.type
_entity.pdbx_description
1 polymer ?
#
loop_
_entity_poly.entity_id
_entity_poly.type
_entity_poly.pdbx_seq_one_letter_code
_entity_poly.pdbx_strand_id
1 'polypeptide(L)'
;MKKQICILGSTGSIGTQALDVIKQHPDRYETYCLTANNQYMKLAEQAREFRPAAVVIANEQHYEALKALLADCPEVKVYAGAKALDEIVEAQPIDMVLTAMVGYAGLSPTIHAIKARKTICLANKETLVVAGELICQLANEYRVNILPVDSEHSAIFQSLVGEGRNEIDKILLTASGGPFRKFTLEQMRDVKAADALKHPTWDMGAKITIDSASMMNKGFEVIEAKWLFGVSADRIQVLVHPQSIVHSAVQFSDGAVKAQLGVPDMRLPIQYAFSYPDRLPLNGDRLDLFKQPLEFFEPDMEKFRCLQMAYEAINQGGNMPCIVNAANEIVNEAFRHDRCGFLQMGEIIEATMQKATFIARPTYDDYVASDAEARRIANAML
;
A
#
# COMPACT_ATOMS: atom_id res chain seq x y z
N MET A 1 23.62 17.47 -0.43
CA MET A 1 23.88 16.01 -0.50
C MET A 1 22.66 15.34 -1.11
N LYS A 2 22.84 14.24 -1.86
CA LYS A 2 21.74 13.47 -2.39
C LYS A 2 21.08 12.67 -1.25
N LYS A 3 19.76 12.53 -1.29
CA LYS A 3 19.06 11.66 -0.34
C LYS A 3 19.34 10.19 -0.69
N GLN A 4 19.71 9.42 0.31
CA GLN A 4 19.95 7.97 0.19
C GLN A 4 18.66 7.20 0.43
N ILE A 5 18.19 6.47 -0.59
CA ILE A 5 16.89 5.80 -0.57
C ILE A 5 17.08 4.29 -0.51
N CYS A 6 16.42 3.65 0.45
CA CYS A 6 16.21 2.20 0.50
C CYS A 6 14.84 1.87 -0.09
N ILE A 7 14.78 0.95 -1.05
CA ILE A 7 13.53 0.51 -1.67
C ILE A 7 13.25 -0.94 -1.29
N LEU A 8 12.28 -1.14 -0.41
CA LEU A 8 11.76 -2.46 -0.08
C LEU A 8 10.78 -2.90 -1.16
N GLY A 9 11.16 -3.89 -1.98
CA GLY A 9 10.36 -4.36 -3.11
C GLY A 9 10.61 -3.61 -4.43
N SER A 10 11.87 -3.36 -4.77
CA SER A 10 12.29 -2.59 -5.96
C SER A 10 11.84 -3.20 -7.30
N THR A 11 11.62 -4.51 -7.35
CA THR A 11 11.23 -5.23 -8.56
C THR A 11 9.72 -5.20 -8.85
N GLY A 12 8.92 -4.74 -7.89
CA GLY A 12 7.47 -4.57 -8.02
C GLY A 12 7.08 -3.32 -8.84
N SER A 13 5.76 -3.12 -9.03
CA SER A 13 5.24 -1.98 -9.80
C SER A 13 5.66 -0.64 -9.21
N ILE A 14 5.49 -0.45 -7.90
CA ILE A 14 5.89 0.80 -7.21
C ILE A 14 7.41 0.97 -7.21
N GLY A 15 8.15 -0.11 -6.92
CA GLY A 15 9.62 -0.05 -6.87
C GLY A 15 10.25 0.32 -8.21
N THR A 16 9.75 -0.20 -9.33
CA THR A 16 10.26 0.15 -10.67
C THR A 16 9.93 1.60 -11.04
N GLN A 17 8.75 2.10 -10.68
CA GLN A 17 8.39 3.50 -10.88
C GLN A 17 9.20 4.45 -9.99
N ALA A 18 9.55 4.01 -8.76
CA ALA A 18 10.44 4.76 -7.89
C ALA A 18 11.86 4.88 -8.46
N LEU A 19 12.36 3.81 -9.07
CA LEU A 19 13.65 3.85 -9.78
C LEU A 19 13.62 4.78 -10.99
N ASP A 20 12.49 4.84 -11.73
CA ASP A 20 12.32 5.83 -12.80
C ASP A 20 12.35 7.27 -12.27
N VAL A 21 11.69 7.55 -11.14
CA VAL A 21 11.75 8.87 -10.48
C VAL A 21 13.19 9.21 -10.07
N ILE A 22 13.93 8.27 -9.47
CA ILE A 22 15.34 8.49 -9.09
C ILE A 22 16.19 8.80 -10.32
N LYS A 23 15.98 8.08 -11.42
CA LYS A 23 16.69 8.28 -12.68
C LYS A 23 16.42 9.66 -13.31
N GLN A 24 15.21 10.21 -13.11
CA GLN A 24 14.87 11.56 -13.57
C GLN A 24 15.53 12.68 -12.74
N HIS A 25 15.93 12.38 -11.49
CA HIS A 25 16.53 13.35 -10.56
C HIS A 25 17.84 12.85 -9.94
N PRO A 26 18.86 12.53 -10.76
CA PRO A 26 20.13 11.95 -10.30
C PRO A 26 20.98 12.89 -9.44
N ASP A 27 20.68 14.19 -9.46
CA ASP A 27 21.27 15.22 -8.60
C ASP A 27 20.66 15.27 -7.19
N ARG A 28 19.46 14.71 -7.01
CA ARG A 28 18.70 14.73 -5.76
C ARG A 28 18.72 13.42 -4.99
N TYR A 29 18.72 12.28 -5.71
CA TYR A 29 18.50 10.95 -5.15
C TYR A 29 19.59 9.97 -5.53
N GLU A 30 19.81 9.00 -4.66
CA GLU A 30 20.68 7.86 -4.87
C GLU A 30 20.10 6.63 -4.18
N THR A 31 20.22 5.47 -4.80
CA THR A 31 19.79 4.21 -4.20
C THR A 31 20.84 3.67 -3.25
N TYR A 32 20.51 3.52 -1.98
CA TYR A 32 21.37 2.86 -1.01
C TYR A 32 21.16 1.35 -0.99
N CYS A 33 19.91 0.91 -0.99
CA CYS A 33 19.55 -0.50 -0.99
C CYS A 33 18.35 -0.79 -1.86
N LEU A 34 18.38 -1.90 -2.59
CA LEU A 34 17.28 -2.46 -3.35
C LEU A 34 16.96 -3.86 -2.86
N THR A 35 15.66 -4.20 -2.74
CA THR A 35 15.26 -5.52 -2.26
C THR A 35 14.23 -6.18 -3.16
N ALA A 36 14.22 -7.50 -3.17
CA ALA A 36 13.19 -8.32 -3.84
C ALA A 36 12.92 -9.59 -3.03
N ASN A 37 11.79 -10.26 -3.30
CA ASN A 37 11.51 -11.57 -2.72
C ASN A 37 12.08 -12.70 -3.58
N ASN A 38 11.55 -12.90 -4.80
CA ASN A 38 11.94 -14.01 -5.68
C ASN A 38 12.61 -13.55 -6.99
N GLN A 39 12.44 -12.28 -7.37
CA GLN A 39 12.90 -11.79 -8.67
C GLN A 39 14.38 -11.39 -8.67
N TYR A 40 15.25 -12.35 -8.37
CA TYR A 40 16.69 -12.12 -8.23
C TYR A 40 17.36 -11.66 -9.53
N MET A 41 16.91 -12.11 -10.71
CA MET A 41 17.44 -11.65 -12.00
C MET A 41 17.19 -10.18 -12.22
N LYS A 42 15.92 -9.74 -12.03
CA LYS A 42 15.55 -8.32 -12.17
C LYS A 42 16.26 -7.46 -11.12
N LEU A 43 16.43 -7.97 -9.89
CA LEU A 43 17.18 -7.28 -8.85
C LEU A 43 18.65 -7.10 -9.24
N ALA A 44 19.28 -8.11 -9.88
CA ALA A 44 20.63 -7.99 -10.38
C ALA A 44 20.76 -6.95 -11.51
N GLU A 45 19.80 -6.88 -12.44
CA GLU A 45 19.73 -5.85 -13.48
C GLU A 45 19.64 -4.45 -12.87
N GLN A 46 18.74 -4.25 -11.90
CA GLN A 46 18.61 -2.99 -11.17
C GLN A 46 19.89 -2.63 -10.42
N ALA A 47 20.54 -3.61 -9.78
CA ALA A 47 21.80 -3.39 -9.08
C ALA A 47 22.93 -2.93 -10.01
N ARG A 48 23.02 -3.48 -11.22
CA ARG A 48 24.01 -3.03 -12.22
C ARG A 48 23.73 -1.62 -12.72
N GLU A 49 22.45 -1.25 -12.89
CA GLU A 49 22.06 0.07 -13.38
C GLU A 49 22.26 1.16 -12.31
N PHE A 50 21.77 0.90 -11.09
CA PHE A 50 21.71 1.91 -10.02
C PHE A 50 22.88 1.87 -9.04
N ARG A 51 23.72 0.82 -9.08
CA ARG A 51 24.91 0.66 -8.22
C ARG A 51 24.66 0.95 -6.73
N PRO A 52 23.63 0.32 -6.10
CA PRO A 52 23.38 0.53 -4.66
C PRO A 52 24.53 -0.02 -3.81
N ALA A 53 24.64 0.46 -2.57
CA ALA A 53 25.59 -0.10 -1.61
C ALA A 53 25.25 -1.56 -1.25
N ALA A 54 23.99 -1.93 -1.30
CA ALA A 54 23.52 -3.28 -0.97
C ALA A 54 22.27 -3.71 -1.75
N VAL A 55 22.11 -5.02 -1.88
CA VAL A 55 20.85 -5.66 -2.30
C VAL A 55 20.48 -6.76 -1.31
N VAL A 56 19.16 -6.94 -1.10
CA VAL A 56 18.63 -8.01 -0.24
C VAL A 56 17.63 -8.85 -1.00
N ILE A 57 17.82 -10.16 -1.04
CA ILE A 57 16.84 -11.12 -1.54
C ILE A 57 16.15 -11.83 -0.37
N ALA A 58 14.83 -11.64 -0.21
CA ALA A 58 14.12 -12.18 0.95
C ALA A 58 14.07 -13.71 0.93
N ASN A 59 13.91 -14.33 -0.26
CA ASN A 59 14.00 -15.78 -0.40
C ASN A 59 15.48 -16.22 -0.45
N GLU A 60 15.95 -16.80 0.63
CA GLU A 60 17.34 -17.26 0.81
C GLU A 60 17.79 -18.27 -0.24
N GLN A 61 16.86 -19.03 -0.86
CA GLN A 61 17.17 -19.97 -1.92
C GLN A 61 17.82 -19.31 -3.15
N HIS A 62 17.61 -18.00 -3.34
CA HIS A 62 18.15 -17.25 -4.46
C HIS A 62 19.46 -16.52 -4.13
N TYR A 63 20.00 -16.66 -2.91
CA TYR A 63 21.18 -15.93 -2.47
C TYR A 63 22.39 -16.20 -3.36
N GLU A 64 22.78 -17.46 -3.53
CA GLU A 64 23.95 -17.84 -4.31
C GLU A 64 23.80 -17.45 -5.79
N ALA A 65 22.60 -17.58 -6.34
CA ALA A 65 22.33 -17.19 -7.73
C ALA A 65 22.47 -15.67 -7.91
N LEU A 66 21.93 -14.87 -7.00
CA LEU A 66 22.05 -13.40 -7.02
C LEU A 66 23.51 -12.96 -6.87
N LYS A 67 24.24 -13.57 -5.93
CA LYS A 67 25.66 -13.29 -5.69
C LYS A 67 26.52 -13.62 -6.91
N ALA A 68 26.25 -14.74 -7.58
CA ALA A 68 26.93 -15.11 -8.81
C ALA A 68 26.67 -14.11 -9.95
N LEU A 69 25.41 -13.65 -10.09
CA LEU A 69 25.04 -12.63 -11.08
C LEU A 69 25.73 -11.28 -10.83
N LEU A 70 26.06 -10.93 -9.59
CA LEU A 70 26.70 -9.66 -9.22
C LEU A 70 28.22 -9.81 -9.00
N ALA A 71 28.85 -10.88 -9.44
CA ALA A 71 30.29 -11.07 -9.33
C ALA A 71 31.12 -9.97 -10.04
N ASP A 72 30.54 -9.35 -11.06
CA ASP A 72 31.09 -8.19 -11.79
C ASP A 72 30.85 -6.84 -11.11
N CYS A 73 30.14 -6.82 -9.97
CA CYS A 73 29.80 -5.63 -9.18
C CYS A 73 30.23 -5.80 -7.72
N PRO A 74 31.54 -5.93 -7.42
CA PRO A 74 32.04 -6.27 -6.08
C PRO A 74 31.75 -5.21 -5.01
N GLU A 75 31.43 -3.97 -5.42
CA GLU A 75 31.01 -2.89 -4.52
C GLU A 75 29.59 -3.09 -3.97
N VAL A 76 28.75 -3.87 -4.65
CA VAL A 76 27.37 -4.14 -4.21
C VAL A 76 27.35 -5.32 -3.25
N LYS A 77 27.02 -5.09 -2.00
CA LYS A 77 26.90 -6.15 -1.00
C LYS A 77 25.58 -6.90 -1.18
N VAL A 78 25.65 -8.23 -1.14
CA VAL A 78 24.49 -9.11 -1.29
C VAL A 78 24.11 -9.73 0.05
N TYR A 79 22.87 -9.58 0.47
CA TYR A 79 22.31 -10.17 1.67
C TYR A 79 21.05 -10.98 1.35
N ALA A 80 20.62 -11.86 2.27
CA ALA A 80 19.42 -12.66 2.10
C ALA A 80 18.65 -12.85 3.42
N GLY A 81 17.37 -13.15 3.28
CA GLY A 81 16.47 -13.49 4.38
C GLY A 81 15.70 -12.30 4.96
N ALA A 82 14.64 -12.62 5.72
CA ALA A 82 13.77 -11.63 6.35
C ALA A 82 14.53 -10.76 7.37
N LYS A 83 15.42 -11.37 8.14
CA LYS A 83 16.26 -10.62 9.12
C LYS A 83 17.15 -9.58 8.44
N ALA A 84 17.70 -9.88 7.26
CA ALA A 84 18.50 -8.93 6.50
C ALA A 84 17.66 -7.73 6.00
N LEU A 85 16.34 -7.91 5.75
CA LEU A 85 15.44 -6.80 5.43
C LEU A 85 15.26 -5.85 6.63
N ASP A 86 15.13 -6.41 7.83
CA ASP A 86 15.00 -5.63 9.06
C ASP A 86 16.29 -4.86 9.39
N GLU A 87 17.45 -5.52 9.27
CA GLU A 87 18.76 -4.94 9.57
C GLU A 87 19.18 -3.87 8.55
N ILE A 88 18.90 -4.07 7.26
CA ILE A 88 19.37 -3.12 6.23
C ILE A 88 18.72 -1.75 6.33
N VAL A 89 17.45 -1.67 6.72
CA VAL A 89 16.75 -0.39 6.85
C VAL A 89 17.28 0.47 7.99
N GLU A 90 18.03 -0.13 8.94
CA GLU A 90 18.68 0.57 10.04
C GLU A 90 20.00 1.24 9.64
N ALA A 91 20.55 0.94 8.45
CA ALA A 91 21.85 1.45 8.01
C ALA A 91 21.90 2.99 8.09
N GLN A 92 22.95 3.50 8.73
CA GLN A 92 23.11 4.93 9.06
C GLN A 92 22.98 5.87 7.85
N PRO A 93 23.52 5.56 6.65
CA PRO A 93 23.44 6.48 5.51
C PRO A 93 22.04 6.65 4.92
N ILE A 94 21.08 5.75 5.20
CA ILE A 94 19.74 5.83 4.65
C ILE A 94 19.00 7.03 5.23
N ASP A 95 18.46 7.88 4.36
CA ASP A 95 17.59 9.00 4.72
C ASP A 95 16.10 8.61 4.69
N MET A 96 15.71 7.83 3.68
CA MET A 96 14.31 7.47 3.41
C MET A 96 14.19 5.98 3.06
N VAL A 97 13.10 5.36 3.53
CA VAL A 97 12.73 3.99 3.18
C VAL A 97 11.40 4.01 2.45
N LEU A 98 11.39 3.57 1.18
CA LEU A 98 10.17 3.29 0.45
C LEU A 98 9.71 1.86 0.74
N THR A 99 8.56 1.74 1.42
CA THR A 99 7.97 0.44 1.75
C THR A 99 7.02 0.01 0.64
N ALA A 100 7.55 -0.66 -0.40
CA ALA A 100 6.78 -1.11 -1.57
C ALA A 100 6.61 -2.64 -1.62
N MET A 101 6.70 -3.28 -0.46
CA MET A 101 6.37 -4.70 -0.28
C MET A 101 4.85 -4.90 -0.29
N VAL A 102 4.40 -6.11 -0.58
CA VAL A 102 2.97 -6.45 -0.61
C VAL A 102 2.58 -7.18 0.68
N GLY A 103 1.46 -6.80 1.26
CA GLY A 103 0.84 -7.50 2.38
C GLY A 103 1.58 -7.33 3.71
N TYR A 104 1.36 -8.29 4.61
CA TYR A 104 1.88 -8.31 5.99
C TYR A 104 3.41 -8.15 6.10
N ALA A 105 4.16 -8.64 5.08
CA ALA A 105 5.63 -8.71 5.13
C ALA A 105 6.33 -7.34 5.28
N GLY A 106 5.64 -6.24 5.01
CA GLY A 106 6.18 -4.88 5.18
C GLY A 106 6.20 -4.37 6.62
N LEU A 107 5.50 -5.03 7.56
CA LEU A 107 5.33 -4.53 8.92
C LEU A 107 6.65 -4.48 9.71
N SER A 108 7.37 -5.60 9.81
CA SER A 108 8.62 -5.68 10.58
C SER A 108 9.69 -4.69 10.09
N PRO A 109 10.07 -4.65 8.80
CA PRO A 109 11.09 -3.72 8.34
C PRO A 109 10.64 -2.25 8.48
N THR A 110 9.33 -1.95 8.41
CA THR A 110 8.84 -0.58 8.68
C THR A 110 9.05 -0.19 10.15
N ILE A 111 8.79 -1.09 11.11
CA ILE A 111 9.05 -0.86 12.53
C ILE A 111 10.54 -0.60 12.77
N HIS A 112 11.43 -1.41 12.17
CA HIS A 112 12.89 -1.23 12.28
C HIS A 112 13.34 0.11 11.70
N ALA A 113 12.83 0.49 10.53
CA ALA A 113 13.13 1.79 9.91
C ALA A 113 12.68 2.98 10.77
N ILE A 114 11.47 2.90 11.38
CA ILE A 114 10.98 3.93 12.30
C ILE A 114 11.89 4.05 13.53
N LYS A 115 12.25 2.92 14.18
CA LYS A 115 13.15 2.91 15.33
C LYS A 115 14.54 3.47 14.99
N ALA A 116 15.00 3.25 13.76
CA ALA A 116 16.24 3.83 13.22
C ALA A 116 16.08 5.30 12.74
N ARG A 117 14.89 5.91 12.96
CA ARG A 117 14.55 7.30 12.62
C ARG A 117 14.65 7.64 11.13
N LYS A 118 14.33 6.67 10.26
CA LYS A 118 14.28 6.88 8.82
C LYS A 118 12.92 7.46 8.43
N THR A 119 12.90 8.41 7.49
CA THR A 119 11.64 8.86 6.90
C THR A 119 11.00 7.72 6.11
N ILE A 120 9.72 7.44 6.36
CA ILE A 120 8.98 6.38 5.69
C ILE A 120 8.16 6.95 4.53
N CYS A 121 8.43 6.47 3.31
CA CYS A 121 7.56 6.66 2.16
C CYS A 121 6.66 5.42 2.04
N LEU A 122 5.43 5.52 2.56
CA LEU A 122 4.56 4.37 2.76
C LEU A 122 3.74 4.06 1.52
N ALA A 123 4.06 2.97 0.83
CA ALA A 123 3.27 2.40 -0.26
C ALA A 123 2.57 1.08 0.15
N ASN A 124 3.05 0.42 1.21
CA ASN A 124 2.46 -0.79 1.78
C ASN A 124 1.39 -0.41 2.81
N LYS A 125 0.16 -0.22 2.35
CA LYS A 125 -0.98 0.14 3.21
C LYS A 125 -1.27 -0.89 4.28
N GLU A 126 -0.99 -2.16 4.01
CA GLU A 126 -1.24 -3.27 4.93
C GLU A 126 -0.48 -3.08 6.25
N THR A 127 0.64 -2.37 6.27
CA THR A 127 1.34 -1.98 7.50
C THR A 127 0.45 -1.20 8.48
N LEU A 128 -0.32 -0.22 7.98
CA LEU A 128 -1.27 0.54 8.80
C LEU A 128 -2.59 -0.21 9.02
N VAL A 129 -2.99 -1.05 8.10
CA VAL A 129 -4.17 -1.92 8.29
C VAL A 129 -3.92 -2.88 9.44
N VAL A 130 -2.79 -3.56 9.45
CA VAL A 130 -2.45 -4.57 10.45
C VAL A 130 -2.20 -3.96 11.83
N ALA A 131 -1.38 -2.91 11.91
CA ALA A 131 -0.87 -2.41 13.18
C ALA A 131 -0.80 -0.87 13.23
N GLY A 132 -1.81 -0.18 12.68
CA GLY A 132 -1.79 1.27 12.50
C GLY A 132 -1.61 2.05 13.80
N GLU A 133 -2.26 1.62 14.89
CA GLU A 133 -2.07 2.24 16.23
C GLU A 133 -0.61 2.15 16.67
N LEU A 134 0.00 0.97 16.60
CA LEU A 134 1.40 0.75 16.96
C LEU A 134 2.35 1.56 16.09
N ILE A 135 2.13 1.56 14.76
CA ILE A 135 2.97 2.30 13.82
C ILE A 135 2.91 3.81 14.07
N CYS A 136 1.71 4.37 14.27
CA CYS A 136 1.56 5.80 14.58
C CYS A 136 2.17 6.15 15.93
N GLN A 137 2.02 5.29 16.95
CA GLN A 137 2.65 5.48 18.25
C GLN A 137 4.18 5.52 18.12
N LEU A 138 4.78 4.54 17.42
CA LEU A 138 6.22 4.49 17.18
C LEU A 138 6.70 5.69 16.36
N ALA A 139 5.99 6.08 15.30
CA ALA A 139 6.35 7.24 14.50
C ALA A 139 6.40 8.53 15.33
N ASN A 140 5.43 8.72 16.22
CA ASN A 140 5.39 9.85 17.16
C ASN A 140 6.54 9.78 18.19
N GLU A 141 6.80 8.62 18.79
CA GLU A 141 7.87 8.40 19.77
C GLU A 141 9.24 8.71 19.18
N TYR A 142 9.52 8.16 17.98
CA TYR A 142 10.81 8.34 17.30
C TYR A 142 10.88 9.62 16.45
N ARG A 143 9.77 10.39 16.36
CA ARG A 143 9.64 11.63 15.57
C ARG A 143 9.94 11.40 14.08
N VAL A 144 9.37 10.35 13.54
CA VAL A 144 9.52 9.96 12.13
C VAL A 144 8.33 10.41 11.32
N ASN A 145 8.58 10.98 10.15
CA ASN A 145 7.52 11.32 9.20
C ASN A 145 7.13 10.07 8.39
N ILE A 146 5.83 9.82 8.30
CA ILE A 146 5.25 8.86 7.37
C ILE A 146 4.62 9.65 6.22
N LEU A 147 5.20 9.55 5.03
CA LEU A 147 4.76 10.22 3.81
C LEU A 147 3.99 9.23 2.94
N PRO A 148 2.71 9.47 2.65
CA PRO A 148 1.91 8.52 1.88
C PRO A 148 2.33 8.48 0.41
N VAL A 149 2.41 7.27 -0.14
CA VAL A 149 2.69 6.99 -1.55
C VAL A 149 1.45 6.44 -2.25
N ASP A 150 0.52 5.82 -1.51
CA ASP A 150 -0.78 5.47 -2.10
C ASP A 150 -1.44 6.72 -2.68
N SER A 151 -1.98 6.64 -3.91
CA SER A 151 -2.40 7.81 -4.69
C SER A 151 -3.46 8.65 -3.98
N GLU A 152 -4.43 8.01 -3.36
CA GLU A 152 -5.50 8.65 -2.63
C GLU A 152 -5.00 9.34 -1.36
N HIS A 153 -4.13 8.68 -0.60
CA HIS A 153 -3.56 9.24 0.62
C HIS A 153 -2.57 10.36 0.34
N SER A 154 -1.78 10.22 -0.74
CA SER A 154 -0.96 11.32 -1.25
C SER A 154 -1.80 12.54 -1.63
N ALA A 155 -2.96 12.33 -2.28
CA ALA A 155 -3.88 13.41 -2.65
C ALA A 155 -4.47 14.12 -1.42
N ILE A 156 -4.88 13.37 -0.41
CA ILE A 156 -5.36 13.91 0.87
C ILE A 156 -4.24 14.71 1.54
N PHE A 157 -3.05 14.13 1.66
CA PHE A 157 -1.88 14.79 2.22
C PHE A 157 -1.57 16.10 1.51
N GLN A 158 -1.55 16.12 0.16
CA GLN A 158 -1.34 17.31 -0.64
C GLN A 158 -2.42 18.37 -0.43
N SER A 159 -3.68 17.96 -0.24
CA SER A 159 -4.79 18.86 0.04
C SER A 159 -4.72 19.49 1.43
N LEU A 160 -4.03 18.84 2.38
CA LEU A 160 -3.82 19.33 3.74
C LEU A 160 -2.59 20.23 3.91
N VAL A 161 -1.74 20.35 2.88
CA VAL A 161 -0.57 21.25 2.95
C VAL A 161 -1.02 22.69 3.14
N GLY A 162 -0.55 23.31 4.21
CA GLY A 162 -0.93 24.67 4.61
C GLY A 162 -2.18 24.77 5.48
N GLU A 163 -2.91 23.65 5.70
CA GLU A 163 -4.18 23.59 6.42
C GLU A 163 -4.05 23.10 7.88
N GLY A 164 -2.86 23.08 8.43
CA GLY A 164 -2.57 22.42 9.72
C GLY A 164 -3.34 22.94 10.96
N ARG A 165 -4.14 24.00 10.84
CA ARG A 165 -5.03 24.52 11.88
C ARG A 165 -6.51 24.38 11.56
N ASN A 166 -6.82 23.95 10.34
CA ASN A 166 -8.19 23.87 9.86
C ASN A 166 -8.77 22.48 10.14
N GLU A 167 -10.00 22.47 10.65
CA GLU A 167 -10.66 21.22 10.99
C GLU A 167 -11.14 20.51 9.72
N ILE A 168 -10.79 19.23 9.62
CA ILE A 168 -11.31 18.33 8.59
C ILE A 168 -12.75 17.98 8.98
N ASP A 169 -13.74 18.30 8.16
CA ASP A 169 -15.10 17.79 8.30
C ASP A 169 -15.16 16.35 7.80
N LYS A 170 -14.73 16.12 6.56
CA LYS A 170 -14.71 14.78 5.95
C LYS A 170 -13.50 14.59 5.03
N ILE A 171 -13.03 13.36 4.96
CA ILE A 171 -12.18 12.87 3.88
C ILE A 171 -13.10 12.26 2.81
N LEU A 172 -12.96 12.72 1.56
CA LEU A 172 -13.66 12.22 0.39
C LEU A 172 -12.69 11.30 -0.37
N LEU A 173 -12.75 10.00 -0.04
CA LEU A 173 -11.84 8.98 -0.55
C LEU A 173 -12.38 8.42 -1.87
N THR A 174 -11.74 8.72 -2.99
CA THR A 174 -12.20 8.26 -4.30
C THR A 174 -11.80 6.81 -4.59
N ALA A 175 -12.60 6.13 -5.39
CA ALA A 175 -12.37 4.76 -5.85
C ALA A 175 -12.77 4.63 -7.33
N SER A 176 -12.05 3.83 -8.13
CA SER A 176 -12.51 3.50 -9.49
C SER A 176 -13.83 2.72 -9.51
N GLY A 177 -14.14 2.03 -8.40
CA GLY A 177 -15.29 1.12 -8.26
C GLY A 177 -15.02 -0.28 -8.81
N GLY A 178 -13.82 -0.53 -9.34
CA GLY A 178 -13.40 -1.82 -9.88
C GLY A 178 -14.15 -2.24 -11.16
N PRO A 179 -13.81 -3.42 -11.72
CA PRO A 179 -14.40 -3.92 -12.96
C PRO A 179 -15.90 -4.29 -12.82
N PHE A 180 -16.34 -4.64 -11.60
CA PHE A 180 -17.69 -5.18 -11.36
C PHE A 180 -18.69 -4.15 -10.83
N ARG A 181 -18.34 -2.84 -10.83
CA ARG A 181 -19.24 -1.80 -10.30
C ARG A 181 -20.66 -1.79 -10.92
N LYS A 182 -20.78 -2.21 -12.19
CA LYS A 182 -22.06 -2.28 -12.93
C LYS A 182 -22.71 -3.66 -12.91
N PHE A 183 -22.06 -4.68 -12.33
CA PHE A 183 -22.57 -6.05 -12.27
C PHE A 183 -23.63 -6.17 -11.17
N THR A 184 -24.59 -7.09 -11.37
CA THR A 184 -25.46 -7.57 -10.30
C THR A 184 -24.74 -8.62 -9.46
N LEU A 185 -25.22 -8.91 -8.23
CA LEU A 185 -24.69 -9.99 -7.40
C LEU A 185 -24.74 -11.35 -8.12
N GLU A 186 -25.81 -11.60 -8.92
CA GLU A 186 -25.92 -12.82 -9.70
C GLU A 186 -24.80 -12.94 -10.73
N GLN A 187 -24.51 -11.87 -11.46
CA GLN A 187 -23.41 -11.84 -12.42
C GLN A 187 -22.03 -12.00 -11.75
N MET A 188 -21.90 -11.58 -10.49
CA MET A 188 -20.64 -11.71 -9.75
C MET A 188 -20.37 -13.13 -9.23
N ARG A 189 -21.36 -14.02 -9.21
CA ARG A 189 -21.19 -15.43 -8.76
C ARG A 189 -20.24 -16.23 -9.64
N ASP A 190 -20.29 -15.97 -10.94
CA ASP A 190 -19.61 -16.78 -11.95
C ASP A 190 -18.32 -16.14 -12.46
N VAL A 191 -17.93 -14.95 -11.95
CA VAL A 191 -16.70 -14.27 -12.37
C VAL A 191 -15.47 -15.06 -11.97
N LYS A 192 -14.47 -15.06 -12.83
CA LYS A 192 -13.18 -15.72 -12.64
C LYS A 192 -12.07 -14.70 -12.38
N ALA A 193 -10.94 -15.18 -11.89
CA ALA A 193 -9.77 -14.34 -11.66
C ALA A 193 -9.37 -13.52 -12.91
N ALA A 194 -9.45 -14.12 -14.10
CA ALA A 194 -9.15 -13.44 -15.35
C ALA A 194 -10.06 -12.25 -15.67
N ASP A 195 -11.31 -12.25 -15.18
CA ASP A 195 -12.25 -11.12 -15.33
C ASP A 195 -11.93 -10.02 -14.34
N ALA A 196 -11.63 -10.39 -13.09
CA ALA A 196 -11.27 -9.46 -12.03
C ALA A 196 -9.91 -8.78 -12.25
N LEU A 197 -8.98 -9.42 -12.96
CA LEU A 197 -7.67 -8.87 -13.30
C LEU A 197 -7.71 -7.78 -14.39
N LYS A 198 -8.87 -7.57 -15.05
CA LYS A 198 -9.04 -6.52 -16.06
C LYS A 198 -9.44 -5.19 -15.40
N HIS A 199 -8.50 -4.53 -14.74
CA HIS A 199 -8.79 -3.22 -14.15
C HIS A 199 -8.99 -2.15 -15.24
N PRO A 200 -10.05 -1.29 -15.14
CA PRO A 200 -10.39 -0.35 -16.22
C PRO A 200 -9.39 0.80 -16.41
N THR A 201 -8.62 1.16 -15.39
CA THR A 201 -7.82 2.40 -15.38
C THR A 201 -6.34 2.18 -15.02
N TRP A 202 -6.06 1.28 -14.06
CA TRP A 202 -4.72 1.09 -13.49
C TRP A 202 -4.11 -0.23 -13.95
N ASP A 203 -2.80 -0.21 -14.26
CA ASP A 203 -1.98 -1.42 -14.40
C ASP A 203 -1.30 -1.72 -13.05
N MET A 204 -1.80 -2.71 -12.36
CA MET A 204 -1.42 -3.03 -10.98
C MET A 204 -1.05 -4.51 -10.82
N GLY A 205 -0.37 -4.83 -9.71
CA GLY A 205 -0.11 -6.22 -9.34
C GLY A 205 -1.42 -7.02 -9.13
N ALA A 206 -1.36 -8.33 -9.34
CA ALA A 206 -2.54 -9.20 -9.30
C ALA A 206 -3.31 -9.12 -7.97
N LYS A 207 -2.61 -9.10 -6.81
CA LYS A 207 -3.26 -9.03 -5.49
C LYS A 207 -4.13 -7.79 -5.35
N ILE A 208 -3.57 -6.61 -5.61
CA ILE A 208 -4.29 -5.33 -5.45
C ILE A 208 -5.40 -5.18 -6.50
N THR A 209 -5.26 -5.77 -7.69
CA THR A 209 -6.32 -5.75 -8.72
C THR A 209 -7.55 -6.54 -8.27
N ILE A 210 -7.37 -7.71 -7.63
CA ILE A 210 -8.46 -8.48 -7.02
C ILE A 210 -9.08 -7.71 -5.84
N ASP A 211 -8.25 -7.10 -4.99
CA ASP A 211 -8.75 -6.26 -3.88
C ASP A 211 -9.54 -5.05 -4.38
N SER A 212 -9.17 -4.48 -5.53
CA SER A 212 -9.95 -3.43 -6.19
C SER A 212 -11.30 -3.95 -6.70
N ALA A 213 -11.32 -5.14 -7.28
CA ALA A 213 -12.55 -5.76 -7.78
C ALA A 213 -13.58 -6.04 -6.67
N SER A 214 -13.13 -6.43 -5.48
CA SER A 214 -13.96 -6.67 -4.29
C SER A 214 -14.23 -5.40 -3.46
N MET A 215 -13.63 -4.27 -3.79
CA MET A 215 -13.57 -3.04 -2.98
C MET A 215 -12.84 -3.21 -1.63
N MET A 216 -12.19 -4.35 -1.37
CA MET A 216 -11.33 -4.51 -0.17
C MET A 216 -10.15 -3.55 -0.18
N ASN A 217 -9.57 -3.28 -1.36
CA ASN A 217 -8.51 -2.26 -1.48
C ASN A 217 -8.98 -0.92 -0.89
N LYS A 218 -10.20 -0.48 -1.25
CA LYS A 218 -10.76 0.77 -0.72
C LYS A 218 -11.09 0.68 0.76
N GLY A 219 -11.50 -0.50 1.24
CA GLY A 219 -11.66 -0.76 2.67
C GLY A 219 -10.35 -0.59 3.44
N PHE A 220 -9.24 -1.11 2.93
CA PHE A 220 -7.92 -0.92 3.53
C PHE A 220 -7.48 0.54 3.50
N GLU A 221 -7.80 1.26 2.45
CA GLU A 221 -7.52 2.68 2.35
C GLU A 221 -8.32 3.54 3.35
N VAL A 222 -9.55 3.14 3.69
CA VAL A 222 -10.31 3.77 4.80
C VAL A 222 -9.56 3.59 6.12
N ILE A 223 -9.03 2.39 6.39
CA ILE A 223 -8.25 2.11 7.60
C ILE A 223 -6.96 2.92 7.61
N GLU A 224 -6.25 2.95 6.49
CA GLU A 224 -5.01 3.73 6.33
C GLU A 224 -5.26 5.23 6.55
N ALA A 225 -6.33 5.80 5.96
CA ALA A 225 -6.68 7.20 6.10
C ALA A 225 -6.96 7.59 7.55
N LYS A 226 -7.65 6.75 8.32
CA LYS A 226 -7.87 6.96 9.76
C LYS A 226 -6.55 7.16 10.49
N TRP A 227 -5.56 6.31 10.24
CA TRP A 227 -4.29 6.35 10.94
C TRP A 227 -3.38 7.49 10.47
N LEU A 228 -3.32 7.75 9.17
CA LEU A 228 -2.47 8.82 8.62
C LEU A 228 -2.96 10.22 8.98
N PHE A 229 -4.27 10.43 8.99
CA PHE A 229 -4.84 11.78 9.14
C PHE A 229 -5.56 12.00 10.49
N GLY A 230 -5.62 10.98 11.34
CA GLY A 230 -6.18 11.10 12.69
C GLY A 230 -7.68 11.39 12.71
N VAL A 231 -8.42 10.97 11.68
CA VAL A 231 -9.88 11.15 11.59
C VAL A 231 -10.61 9.85 11.93
N SER A 232 -11.82 9.96 12.50
CA SER A 232 -12.66 8.78 12.74
C SER A 232 -13.23 8.21 11.44
N ALA A 233 -13.52 6.91 11.43
CA ALA A 233 -13.95 6.22 10.21
C ALA A 233 -15.27 6.75 9.62
N ASP A 234 -16.19 7.26 10.47
CA ASP A 234 -17.44 7.89 10.06
C ASP A 234 -17.24 9.22 9.31
N ARG A 235 -16.06 9.84 9.45
CA ARG A 235 -15.65 11.04 8.69
C ARG A 235 -14.87 10.70 7.42
N ILE A 236 -14.74 9.43 7.03
CA ILE A 236 -14.11 8.99 5.79
C ILE A 236 -15.21 8.46 4.87
N GLN A 237 -15.56 9.21 3.84
CA GLN A 237 -16.60 8.88 2.88
C GLN A 237 -15.98 8.38 1.59
N VAL A 238 -16.32 7.16 1.19
CA VAL A 238 -15.92 6.60 -0.11
C VAL A 238 -16.81 7.14 -1.22
N LEU A 239 -16.18 7.62 -2.30
CA LEU A 239 -16.83 8.08 -3.52
C LEU A 239 -16.35 7.23 -4.71
N VAL A 240 -17.26 6.66 -5.47
CA VAL A 240 -16.90 5.96 -6.72
C VAL A 240 -16.71 7.01 -7.82
N HIS A 241 -15.47 7.14 -8.31
CA HIS A 241 -15.07 8.05 -9.40
C HIS A 241 -14.36 7.25 -10.49
N PRO A 242 -15.09 6.76 -11.50
CA PRO A 242 -14.57 5.82 -12.49
C PRO A 242 -13.40 6.33 -13.32
N GLN A 243 -13.35 7.65 -13.54
CA GLN A 243 -12.31 8.29 -14.35
C GLN A 243 -10.95 8.33 -13.63
N SER A 244 -10.93 8.17 -12.31
CA SER A 244 -9.70 8.22 -11.47
C SER A 244 -8.82 9.45 -11.70
N ILE A 245 -9.44 10.60 -12.02
CA ILE A 245 -8.77 11.90 -12.22
C ILE A 245 -8.66 12.65 -10.89
N VAL A 246 -9.74 12.69 -10.12
CA VAL A 246 -9.72 13.17 -8.73
C VAL A 246 -9.22 12.03 -7.88
N HIS A 247 -8.00 12.18 -7.34
CA HIS A 247 -7.38 11.11 -6.56
C HIS A 247 -7.85 11.05 -5.11
N SER A 248 -8.42 12.07 -4.57
CA SER A 248 -9.22 12.22 -3.35
C SER A 248 -9.31 13.68 -2.97
N ALA A 249 -10.15 13.99 -1.97
CA ALA A 249 -10.37 15.35 -1.51
C ALA A 249 -10.56 15.43 0.01
N VAL A 250 -10.43 16.63 0.55
CA VAL A 250 -10.73 16.96 1.95
C VAL A 250 -11.80 18.04 1.97
N GLN A 251 -12.88 17.81 2.70
CA GLN A 251 -13.88 18.81 3.03
C GLN A 251 -13.56 19.39 4.40
N PHE A 252 -13.54 20.71 4.51
CA PHE A 252 -13.30 21.44 5.74
C PHE A 252 -14.59 21.87 6.43
N SER A 253 -14.50 22.28 7.69
CA SER A 253 -15.65 22.69 8.51
C SER A 253 -16.44 23.88 7.96
N ASP A 254 -15.85 24.69 7.08
CA ASP A 254 -16.53 25.79 6.36
C ASP A 254 -17.28 25.33 5.09
N GLY A 255 -17.20 24.03 4.76
CA GLY A 255 -17.79 23.43 3.57
C GLY A 255 -16.90 23.49 2.32
N ALA A 256 -15.72 24.12 2.38
CA ALA A 256 -14.78 24.12 1.25
C ALA A 256 -14.22 22.72 1.01
N VAL A 257 -14.01 22.36 -0.26
CA VAL A 257 -13.42 21.08 -0.67
C VAL A 257 -12.12 21.35 -1.44
N LYS A 258 -11.02 20.77 -0.97
CA LYS A 258 -9.73 20.76 -1.70
C LYS A 258 -9.44 19.36 -2.20
N ALA A 259 -9.06 19.26 -3.46
CA ALA A 259 -8.77 17.98 -4.12
C ALA A 259 -7.44 18.05 -4.88
N GLN A 260 -6.76 16.91 -4.99
CA GLN A 260 -5.66 16.76 -5.92
C GLN A 260 -6.13 15.98 -7.14
N LEU A 261 -5.85 16.52 -8.32
CA LEU A 261 -6.18 15.94 -9.61
C LEU A 261 -4.91 15.64 -10.40
N GLY A 262 -4.95 14.58 -11.19
CA GLY A 262 -3.83 14.19 -12.05
C GLY A 262 -4.20 13.05 -13.00
N VAL A 263 -3.32 12.75 -13.94
CA VAL A 263 -3.41 11.49 -14.67
C VAL A 263 -3.06 10.33 -13.73
N PRO A 264 -3.63 9.13 -13.93
CA PRO A 264 -3.29 7.95 -13.13
C PRO A 264 -1.83 7.51 -13.38
N ASP A 265 -0.91 8.03 -12.57
CA ASP A 265 0.53 7.75 -12.65
C ASP A 265 1.15 7.73 -11.24
N MET A 266 1.58 6.56 -10.78
CA MET A 266 2.15 6.39 -9.44
C MET A 266 3.48 7.11 -9.25
N ARG A 267 4.17 7.53 -10.31
CA ARG A 267 5.39 8.33 -10.20
C ARG A 267 5.13 9.68 -9.54
N LEU A 268 3.92 10.24 -9.71
CA LEU A 268 3.56 11.52 -9.09
C LEU A 268 3.56 11.43 -7.55
N PRO A 269 2.80 10.53 -6.89
CA PRO A 269 2.84 10.42 -5.44
C PRO A 269 4.18 9.91 -4.90
N ILE A 270 4.88 9.02 -5.63
CA ILE A 270 6.23 8.58 -5.27
C ILE A 270 7.19 9.78 -5.25
N GLN A 271 7.23 10.56 -6.33
CA GLN A 271 8.10 11.73 -6.41
C GLN A 271 7.76 12.75 -5.34
N TYR A 272 6.47 12.99 -5.09
CA TYR A 272 6.08 13.95 -4.06
C TYR A 272 6.50 13.52 -2.65
N ALA A 273 6.40 12.21 -2.32
CA ALA A 273 6.92 11.69 -1.06
C ALA A 273 8.44 11.86 -0.95
N PHE A 274 9.19 11.65 -2.03
CA PHE A 274 10.64 11.84 -2.03
C PHE A 274 11.07 13.30 -1.95
N SER A 275 10.33 14.20 -2.57
CA SER A 275 10.70 15.62 -2.69
C SER A 275 10.07 16.53 -1.64
N TYR A 276 9.04 16.06 -0.91
CA TYR A 276 8.31 16.92 0.02
C TYR A 276 9.25 17.80 0.86
N PRO A 277 8.94 19.11 1.01
CA PRO A 277 7.74 19.83 0.54
C PRO A 277 7.79 20.34 -0.92
N ASP A 278 8.86 20.10 -1.64
CA ASP A 278 9.08 20.61 -3.00
C ASP A 278 8.26 19.83 -4.04
N ARG A 279 7.92 20.49 -5.17
CA ARG A 279 7.39 19.85 -6.37
C ARG A 279 8.46 19.89 -7.46
N LEU A 280 8.88 18.72 -7.91
CA LEU A 280 9.86 18.59 -8.99
C LEU A 280 9.16 18.36 -10.33
N PRO A 281 9.82 18.70 -11.45
CA PRO A 281 9.34 18.30 -12.78
C PRO A 281 9.21 16.77 -12.87
N LEU A 282 8.16 16.29 -13.50
CA LEU A 282 7.93 14.88 -13.79
C LEU A 282 7.65 14.72 -15.28
N ASN A 283 8.36 13.80 -15.93
CA ASN A 283 8.11 13.45 -17.33
C ASN A 283 6.83 12.60 -17.41
N GLY A 284 5.95 12.95 -18.34
CA GLY A 284 4.69 12.25 -18.57
C GLY A 284 3.57 13.18 -19.00
N ASP A 285 2.41 12.60 -19.23
CA ASP A 285 1.22 13.30 -19.67
C ASP A 285 0.74 14.31 -18.62
N ARG A 286 0.08 15.36 -19.12
CA ARG A 286 -0.60 16.36 -18.28
C ARG A 286 -2.10 16.14 -18.37
N LEU A 287 -2.78 16.41 -17.26
CA LEU A 287 -4.23 16.31 -17.19
C LEU A 287 -4.87 17.32 -18.17
N ASP A 288 -5.79 16.81 -18.97
CA ASP A 288 -6.64 17.58 -19.87
C ASP A 288 -8.10 17.43 -19.41
N LEU A 289 -8.63 18.47 -18.79
CA LEU A 289 -9.98 18.51 -18.24
C LEU A 289 -11.08 18.59 -19.31
N PHE A 290 -10.73 18.83 -20.57
CA PHE A 290 -11.71 18.89 -21.67
C PHE A 290 -12.08 17.51 -22.20
N LYS A 291 -11.30 16.46 -21.89
CA LYS A 291 -11.47 15.13 -22.50
C LYS A 291 -12.70 14.39 -21.99
N GLN A 292 -13.09 14.57 -20.73
CA GLN A 292 -14.21 13.83 -20.13
C GLN A 292 -14.79 14.52 -18.89
N PRO A 293 -16.08 14.29 -18.59
CA PRO A 293 -16.69 14.77 -17.37
C PRO A 293 -16.13 14.06 -16.14
N LEU A 294 -16.27 14.69 -14.97
CA LEU A 294 -15.98 14.08 -13.66
C LEU A 294 -17.29 13.62 -13.05
N GLU A 295 -17.43 12.32 -12.83
CA GLU A 295 -18.64 11.70 -12.27
C GLU A 295 -18.33 11.07 -10.93
N PHE A 296 -19.29 11.16 -10.00
CA PHE A 296 -19.19 10.60 -8.65
C PHE A 296 -20.45 9.84 -8.31
N PHE A 297 -20.30 8.66 -7.70
CA PHE A 297 -21.41 7.80 -7.30
C PHE A 297 -21.19 7.30 -5.88
N GLU A 298 -22.28 6.93 -5.21
CA GLU A 298 -22.20 6.22 -3.94
C GLU A 298 -21.73 4.77 -4.16
N PRO A 299 -20.91 4.21 -3.26
CA PRO A 299 -20.58 2.79 -3.29
C PRO A 299 -21.77 1.94 -2.87
N ASP A 300 -22.00 0.83 -3.56
CA ASP A 300 -23.00 -0.16 -3.20
C ASP A 300 -22.45 -1.08 -2.08
N MET A 301 -22.78 -0.75 -0.83
CA MET A 301 -22.25 -1.44 0.35
C MET A 301 -22.80 -2.87 0.50
N GLU A 302 -24.02 -3.14 0.01
CA GLU A 302 -24.60 -4.50 0.03
C GLU A 302 -23.85 -5.42 -0.94
N LYS A 303 -23.57 -4.91 -2.14
CA LYS A 303 -22.85 -5.63 -3.18
C LYS A 303 -21.36 -5.81 -2.83
N PHE A 304 -20.72 -4.80 -2.28
CA PHE A 304 -19.31 -4.82 -1.92
C PHE A 304 -19.11 -5.02 -0.40
N ARG A 305 -19.54 -6.19 0.08
CA ARG A 305 -19.47 -6.55 1.51
C ARG A 305 -18.06 -6.39 2.10
N CYS A 306 -17.00 -6.58 1.29
CA CYS A 306 -15.63 -6.39 1.72
C CYS A 306 -15.33 -4.94 2.18
N LEU A 307 -15.89 -3.92 1.50
CA LEU A 307 -15.78 -2.53 1.93
C LEU A 307 -16.47 -2.31 3.27
N GLN A 308 -17.67 -2.86 3.44
CA GLN A 308 -18.43 -2.73 4.69
C GLN A 308 -17.69 -3.41 5.86
N MET A 309 -17.13 -4.61 5.65
CA MET A 309 -16.33 -5.32 6.66
C MET A 309 -15.10 -4.53 7.11
N ALA A 310 -14.47 -3.78 6.21
CA ALA A 310 -13.35 -2.93 6.59
C ALA A 310 -13.78 -1.78 7.53
N TYR A 311 -14.94 -1.17 7.31
CA TYR A 311 -15.52 -0.20 8.23
C TYR A 311 -15.89 -0.84 9.58
N GLU A 312 -16.48 -2.02 9.57
CA GLU A 312 -16.78 -2.78 10.79
C GLU A 312 -15.51 -3.08 11.58
N ALA A 313 -14.47 -3.57 10.90
CA ALA A 313 -13.19 -3.90 11.51
C ALA A 313 -12.50 -2.69 12.15
N ILE A 314 -12.44 -1.55 11.46
CA ILE A 314 -11.77 -0.35 12.01
C ILE A 314 -12.59 0.31 13.10
N ASN A 315 -13.90 0.19 13.11
CA ASN A 315 -14.76 0.65 14.19
C ASN A 315 -14.65 -0.24 15.44
N GLN A 316 -14.51 -1.56 15.26
CA GLN A 316 -14.23 -2.48 16.37
C GLN A 316 -12.83 -2.26 16.95
N GLY A 317 -11.85 -1.95 16.10
CA GLY A 317 -10.47 -1.65 16.52
C GLY A 317 -9.69 -2.90 16.92
N GLY A 318 -8.69 -2.71 17.80
CA GLY A 318 -7.82 -3.79 18.25
C GLY A 318 -7.13 -4.52 17.11
N ASN A 319 -7.10 -5.85 17.17
CA ASN A 319 -6.52 -6.69 16.13
C ASN A 319 -7.49 -7.04 14.97
N MET A 320 -8.74 -6.52 14.97
CA MET A 320 -9.73 -6.90 13.95
C MET A 320 -9.28 -6.53 12.52
N PRO A 321 -8.70 -5.35 12.23
CA PRO A 321 -8.19 -5.06 10.89
C PRO A 321 -7.05 -5.98 10.46
N CYS A 322 -6.20 -6.44 11.39
CA CYS A 322 -5.17 -7.45 11.13
C CYS A 322 -5.81 -8.79 10.71
N ILE A 323 -6.85 -9.23 11.40
CA ILE A 323 -7.60 -10.45 11.08
C ILE A 323 -8.19 -10.36 9.67
N VAL A 324 -8.83 -9.22 9.33
CA VAL A 324 -9.38 -8.98 7.98
C VAL A 324 -8.29 -9.03 6.91
N ASN A 325 -7.13 -8.38 7.14
CA ASN A 325 -6.02 -8.43 6.21
C ASN A 325 -5.51 -9.84 5.98
N ALA A 326 -5.28 -10.60 7.06
CA ALA A 326 -4.77 -11.97 6.98
C ALA A 326 -5.74 -12.90 6.23
N ALA A 327 -7.04 -12.82 6.53
CA ALA A 327 -8.06 -13.58 5.83
C ALA A 327 -8.13 -13.17 4.34
N ASN A 328 -8.09 -11.87 4.05
CA ASN A 328 -8.11 -11.38 2.67
C ASN A 328 -6.92 -11.85 1.84
N GLU A 329 -5.71 -11.88 2.39
CA GLU A 329 -4.54 -12.40 1.67
C GLU A 329 -4.72 -13.87 1.27
N ILE A 330 -5.30 -14.69 2.16
CA ILE A 330 -5.58 -16.11 1.89
C ILE A 330 -6.64 -16.29 0.79
N VAL A 331 -7.78 -15.60 0.90
CA VAL A 331 -8.86 -15.77 -0.08
C VAL A 331 -8.54 -15.13 -1.43
N ASN A 332 -7.79 -14.02 -1.43
CA ASN A 332 -7.29 -13.39 -2.65
C ASN A 332 -6.37 -14.34 -3.42
N GLU A 333 -5.43 -15.00 -2.72
CA GLU A 333 -4.57 -16.01 -3.33
C GLU A 333 -5.38 -17.21 -3.83
N ALA A 334 -6.32 -17.70 -3.03
CA ALA A 334 -7.18 -18.82 -3.40
C ALA A 334 -8.00 -18.50 -4.66
N PHE A 335 -8.61 -17.32 -4.73
CA PHE A 335 -9.37 -16.89 -5.91
C PHE A 335 -8.51 -16.79 -7.16
N ARG A 336 -7.30 -16.24 -7.06
CA ARG A 336 -6.36 -16.16 -8.19
C ARG A 336 -5.95 -17.53 -8.74
N HIS A 337 -6.08 -18.59 -7.95
CA HIS A 337 -5.79 -19.97 -8.31
C HIS A 337 -7.05 -20.85 -8.45
N ASP A 338 -8.24 -20.23 -8.65
CA ASP A 338 -9.53 -20.91 -8.83
C ASP A 338 -9.91 -21.88 -7.70
N ARG A 339 -9.43 -21.62 -6.46
CA ARG A 339 -9.73 -22.44 -5.27
C ARG A 339 -10.96 -21.96 -4.49
N CYS A 340 -11.49 -20.79 -4.79
CA CYS A 340 -12.74 -20.26 -4.25
C CYS A 340 -13.42 -19.35 -5.27
N GLY A 341 -14.74 -19.11 -5.08
CA GLY A 341 -15.52 -18.16 -5.87
C GLY A 341 -15.33 -16.72 -5.41
N PHE A 342 -15.66 -15.75 -6.28
CA PHE A 342 -15.48 -14.33 -5.97
C PHE A 342 -16.28 -13.88 -4.73
N LEU A 343 -17.58 -14.22 -4.64
CA LEU A 343 -18.39 -13.88 -3.47
C LEU A 343 -18.00 -14.67 -2.22
N GLN A 344 -17.52 -15.89 -2.39
CA GLN A 344 -17.03 -16.73 -1.29
C GLN A 344 -15.84 -16.08 -0.56
N MET A 345 -15.05 -15.23 -1.23
CA MET A 345 -13.99 -14.49 -0.54
C MET A 345 -14.55 -13.69 0.64
N GLY A 346 -15.62 -12.92 0.42
CA GLY A 346 -16.26 -12.13 1.47
C GLY A 346 -16.83 -13.02 2.60
N GLU A 347 -17.47 -14.14 2.25
CA GLU A 347 -18.01 -15.09 3.22
C GLU A 347 -16.94 -15.69 4.15
N ILE A 348 -15.78 -16.05 3.59
CA ILE A 348 -14.66 -16.57 4.37
C ILE A 348 -14.04 -15.50 5.26
N ILE A 349 -13.87 -14.27 4.76
CA ILE A 349 -13.36 -13.15 5.57
C ILE A 349 -14.29 -12.92 6.77
N GLU A 350 -15.60 -12.79 6.53
CA GLU A 350 -16.60 -12.57 7.58
C GLU A 350 -16.61 -13.69 8.61
N ALA A 351 -16.58 -14.95 8.18
CA ALA A 351 -16.50 -16.10 9.06
C ALA A 351 -15.20 -16.13 9.88
N THR A 352 -14.08 -15.64 9.30
CA THR A 352 -12.81 -15.52 10.01
C THR A 352 -12.88 -14.44 11.08
N MET A 353 -13.46 -13.26 10.78
CA MET A 353 -13.69 -12.20 11.77
C MET A 353 -14.50 -12.68 12.98
N GLN A 354 -15.49 -13.54 12.75
CA GLN A 354 -16.35 -14.09 13.81
C GLN A 354 -15.66 -15.16 14.67
N LYS A 355 -14.71 -15.92 14.10
CA LYS A 355 -14.07 -17.06 14.76
C LYS A 355 -12.72 -16.74 15.41
N ALA A 356 -12.02 -15.74 14.91
CA ALA A 356 -10.69 -15.38 15.41
C ALA A 356 -10.77 -14.71 16.78
N THR A 357 -9.73 -14.89 17.58
CA THR A 357 -9.62 -14.30 18.92
C THR A 357 -9.45 -12.78 18.83
N PHE A 358 -10.40 -12.02 19.40
CA PHE A 358 -10.32 -10.58 19.46
C PHE A 358 -9.45 -10.10 20.61
N ILE A 359 -8.52 -9.17 20.33
CA ILE A 359 -7.64 -8.51 21.29
C ILE A 359 -7.79 -7.00 21.14
N ALA A 360 -8.31 -6.33 22.18
CA ALA A 360 -8.64 -4.89 22.12
C ALA A 360 -7.40 -3.98 22.09
N ARG A 361 -6.28 -4.40 22.69
CA ARG A 361 -5.02 -3.63 22.74
C ARG A 361 -3.86 -4.57 22.42
N PRO A 362 -3.67 -4.91 21.14
CA PRO A 362 -2.65 -5.88 20.75
C PRO A 362 -1.24 -5.27 20.82
N THR A 363 -0.30 -6.07 21.31
CA THR A 363 1.13 -5.86 21.16
C THR A 363 1.60 -6.30 19.77
N TYR A 364 2.88 -6.07 19.44
CA TYR A 364 3.46 -6.60 18.20
C TYR A 364 3.32 -8.12 18.09
N ASP A 365 3.62 -8.84 19.18
CA ASP A 365 3.52 -10.32 19.21
C ASP A 365 2.07 -10.79 19.07
N ASP A 366 1.10 -10.03 19.62
CA ASP A 366 -0.32 -10.30 19.43
C ASP A 366 -0.76 -10.12 17.96
N TYR A 367 -0.23 -9.13 17.23
CA TYR A 367 -0.47 -8.99 15.79
C TYR A 367 0.11 -10.16 15.00
N VAL A 368 1.32 -10.63 15.33
CA VAL A 368 1.93 -11.82 14.72
C VAL A 368 1.06 -13.06 14.95
N ALA A 369 0.61 -13.27 16.19
CA ALA A 369 -0.26 -14.39 16.55
C ALA A 369 -1.63 -14.31 15.87
N SER A 370 -2.23 -13.12 15.82
CA SER A 370 -3.54 -12.87 15.18
C SER A 370 -3.49 -13.12 13.67
N ASP A 371 -2.44 -12.66 12.98
CA ASP A 371 -2.24 -12.94 11.55
C ASP A 371 -2.15 -14.45 11.30
N ALA A 372 -1.34 -15.15 12.09
CA ALA A 372 -1.18 -16.61 11.95
C ALA A 372 -2.49 -17.37 12.24
N GLU A 373 -3.24 -16.98 13.28
CA GLU A 373 -4.54 -17.58 13.61
C GLU A 373 -5.55 -17.36 12.49
N ALA A 374 -5.72 -16.11 12.02
CA ALA A 374 -6.68 -15.77 10.97
C ALA A 374 -6.36 -16.49 9.66
N ARG A 375 -5.08 -16.58 9.27
CA ARG A 375 -4.66 -17.38 8.10
C ARG A 375 -5.04 -18.85 8.24
N ARG A 376 -4.82 -19.44 9.40
CA ARG A 376 -5.20 -20.83 9.67
C ARG A 376 -6.71 -21.04 9.58
N ILE A 377 -7.51 -20.13 10.14
CA ILE A 377 -8.97 -20.17 10.09
C ILE A 377 -9.47 -20.05 8.65
N ALA A 378 -8.98 -19.05 7.88
CA ALA A 378 -9.37 -18.85 6.50
C ALA A 378 -9.01 -20.03 5.59
N ASN A 379 -7.78 -20.59 5.73
CA ASN A 379 -7.37 -21.77 4.98
C ASN A 379 -8.22 -23.01 5.26
N ALA A 380 -8.74 -23.17 6.49
CA ALA A 380 -9.57 -24.30 6.84
C ALA A 380 -10.99 -24.25 6.21
N MET A 381 -11.36 -23.12 5.59
CA MET A 381 -12.65 -22.92 4.93
C MET A 381 -12.56 -22.92 3.39
N LEU A 382 -11.35 -23.04 2.82
CA LEU A 382 -11.09 -23.24 1.39
C LEU A 382 -11.23 -24.71 1.00
#